data_3e9494ef4e32361ff30b2f5895c1274e
#
_entry.id   3e9494ef4e32361ff30b2f5895c1274e
#
_cell.length_a   1.000
_cell.length_b   1.000
_cell.length_c   1.000
_cell.angle_alpha   90.00
_cell.angle_beta   90.00
_cell.angle_gamma   90.00
#
_symmetry.space_group_name_H-M   'P 1'
#
loop_
_entity.id
_entity.type
_entity.pdbx_description
1 polymer ?
#
loop_
_entity_poly.entity_id
_entity_poly.type
_entity_poly.pdbx_seq_one_letter_code
_entity_poly.pdbx_strand_id
1 'polypeptide(L)'
;MSINQIQDEIIEEFDLLENWVDRYELIIDYGKSLPKMSEADMNERNLIDGCQSKVWFTAELDKSDSNNPIVIYHGYSDATLVKGIVALLIRVLSGHSPKEIVDADLYFIDKIQLQEHLSPTRNNGIVAMLKQMRLFALTYLSILK
;
A
#
# COMPACT_ATOMS: atom_id res chain seq x y z
N MET A 1 -4.50 11.90 10.37
CA MET A 1 -5.72 11.24 9.87
C MET A 1 -5.69 9.76 10.20
N SER A 2 -6.84 9.20 10.57
CA SER A 2 -6.96 7.77 10.78
C SER A 2 -6.91 7.01 9.45
N ILE A 3 -6.66 5.70 9.54
CA ILE A 3 -6.69 4.83 8.36
C ILE A 3 -8.05 4.94 7.65
N ASN A 4 -9.15 4.93 8.40
CA ASN A 4 -10.48 5.03 7.80
C ASN A 4 -10.74 6.40 7.16
N GLN A 5 -10.28 7.48 7.77
CA GLN A 5 -10.41 8.82 7.18
C GLN A 5 -9.66 8.90 5.84
N ILE A 6 -8.48 8.30 5.75
CA ILE A 6 -7.70 8.27 4.52
C ILE A 6 -8.42 7.45 3.46
N GLN A 7 -8.98 6.29 3.83
CA GLN A 7 -9.75 5.46 2.90
C GLN A 7 -10.96 6.23 2.34
N ASP A 8 -11.68 6.92 3.22
CA ASP A 8 -12.86 7.70 2.81
C ASP A 8 -12.48 8.82 1.85
N GLU A 9 -11.33 9.46 2.07
CA GLU A 9 -10.79 10.49 1.17
C GLU A 9 -10.48 9.92 -0.21
N ILE A 10 -9.87 8.73 -0.26
CA ILE A 10 -9.58 8.05 -1.53
C ILE A 10 -10.89 7.72 -2.27
N ILE A 11 -11.88 7.19 -1.55
CA ILE A 11 -13.17 6.85 -2.15
C ILE A 11 -13.81 8.10 -2.76
N GLU A 12 -13.77 9.24 -2.07
CA GLU A 12 -14.29 10.50 -2.60
C GLU A 12 -13.56 10.94 -3.87
N GLU A 13 -12.24 10.78 -3.91
CA GLU A 13 -11.45 11.13 -5.10
C GLU A 13 -11.87 10.29 -6.31
N PHE A 14 -12.10 8.99 -6.11
CA PHE A 14 -12.56 8.12 -7.19
C PHE A 14 -14.00 8.38 -7.60
N ASP A 15 -14.87 8.73 -6.66
CA ASP A 15 -16.27 9.01 -6.95
C ASP A 15 -16.46 10.24 -7.85
N LEU A 16 -15.49 11.14 -7.92
CA LEU A 16 -15.51 12.28 -8.83
C LEU A 16 -15.29 11.85 -10.30
N LEU A 17 -14.82 10.66 -10.55
CA LEU A 17 -14.48 10.17 -11.87
C LEU A 17 -15.50 9.12 -12.33
N GLU A 18 -16.16 9.37 -13.47
CA GLU A 18 -17.27 8.53 -13.94
C GLU A 18 -16.81 7.29 -14.70
N ASN A 19 -15.64 7.35 -15.34
CA ASN A 19 -15.17 6.24 -16.18
C ASN A 19 -13.84 5.69 -15.72
N TRP A 20 -13.54 4.46 -16.14
CA TRP A 20 -12.35 3.74 -15.68
C TRP A 20 -11.07 4.21 -16.35
N VAL A 21 -11.15 4.82 -17.52
CA VAL A 21 -9.95 5.40 -18.15
C VAL A 21 -9.39 6.49 -17.23
N ASP A 22 -10.25 7.39 -16.75
CA ASP A 22 -9.86 8.46 -15.84
C ASP A 22 -9.38 7.92 -14.49
N ARG A 23 -10.01 6.84 -14.01
CA ARG A 23 -9.59 6.20 -12.75
C ARG A 23 -8.22 5.54 -12.87
N TYR A 24 -7.93 4.88 -14.00
CA TYR A 24 -6.59 4.34 -14.26
C TYR A 24 -5.54 5.45 -14.31
N GLU A 25 -5.86 6.57 -14.94
CA GLU A 25 -4.95 7.72 -14.97
C GLU A 25 -4.68 8.27 -13.57
N LEU A 26 -5.71 8.31 -12.73
CA LEU A 26 -5.56 8.73 -11.33
C LEU A 26 -4.62 7.79 -10.56
N ILE A 27 -4.81 6.48 -10.72
CA ILE A 27 -3.94 5.49 -10.08
C ILE A 27 -2.48 5.67 -10.54
N ILE A 28 -2.27 5.85 -11.83
CA ILE A 28 -0.93 6.08 -12.38
C ILE A 28 -0.32 7.36 -11.81
N ASP A 29 -1.11 8.41 -11.66
CA ASP A 29 -0.65 9.68 -11.09
C ASP A 29 -0.20 9.54 -9.64
N TYR A 30 -0.90 8.75 -8.83
CA TYR A 30 -0.44 8.45 -7.47
C TYR A 30 0.96 7.82 -7.48
N GLY A 31 1.19 6.93 -8.42
CA GLY A 31 2.50 6.27 -8.56
C GLY A 31 3.64 7.21 -8.91
N LYS A 32 3.33 8.28 -9.64
CA LYS A 32 4.35 9.27 -10.04
C LYS A 32 4.94 10.01 -8.85
N SER A 33 4.18 10.17 -7.78
CA SER A 33 4.65 10.82 -6.56
C SER A 33 5.43 9.90 -5.63
N LEU A 34 5.44 8.60 -5.92
CA LEU A 34 6.14 7.62 -5.09
C LEU A 34 7.64 7.77 -5.28
N PRO A 35 8.41 7.99 -4.18
CA PRO A 35 9.86 8.12 -4.29
C PRO A 35 10.48 6.86 -4.87
N LYS A 36 11.46 7.03 -5.75
CA LYS A 36 12.18 5.90 -6.31
C LYS A 36 12.97 5.20 -5.21
N MET A 37 12.83 3.89 -5.13
CA MET A 37 13.58 3.07 -4.19
C MET A 37 15.05 2.97 -4.64
N SER A 38 15.98 2.96 -3.69
CA SER A 38 17.39 2.77 -4.00
C SER A 38 17.64 1.39 -4.61
N GLU A 39 18.63 1.27 -5.47
CA GLU A 39 18.99 -0.02 -6.08
C GLU A 39 19.38 -1.05 -5.02
N ALA A 40 19.98 -0.61 -3.92
CA ALA A 40 20.34 -1.50 -2.82
C ALA A 40 19.12 -2.15 -2.18
N ASP A 41 17.98 -1.44 -2.14
CA ASP A 41 16.73 -1.95 -1.57
C ASP A 41 15.90 -2.75 -2.57
N MET A 42 16.14 -2.58 -3.87
CA MET A 42 15.47 -3.36 -4.92
C MET A 42 16.14 -4.71 -5.11
N ASN A 43 16.08 -5.54 -4.09
CA ASN A 43 16.74 -6.84 -4.05
C ASN A 43 15.71 -7.97 -3.82
N GLU A 44 16.15 -9.22 -3.96
CA GLU A 44 15.26 -10.39 -3.82
C GLU A 44 14.62 -10.49 -2.45
N ARG A 45 15.30 -10.04 -1.38
CA ARG A 45 14.77 -10.09 -0.03
C ARG A 45 13.51 -9.23 0.11
N ASN A 46 13.49 -8.09 -0.57
CA ASN A 46 12.39 -7.14 -0.50
C ASN A 46 11.34 -7.35 -1.60
N LEU A 47 11.57 -8.30 -2.49
CA LEU A 47 10.65 -8.62 -3.58
C LEU A 47 9.42 -9.34 -3.03
N ILE A 48 8.24 -8.91 -3.47
CA ILE A 48 6.98 -9.54 -3.06
C ILE A 48 6.69 -10.74 -3.96
N ASP A 49 6.59 -11.92 -3.36
CA ASP A 49 6.19 -13.13 -4.07
C ASP A 49 4.71 -13.07 -4.43
N GLY A 50 4.35 -13.62 -5.57
CA GLY A 50 2.96 -13.67 -6.01
C GLY A 50 2.52 -12.50 -6.87
N CYS A 51 3.43 -11.58 -7.20
CA CYS A 51 3.17 -10.49 -8.12
C CYS A 51 3.76 -10.81 -9.49
N GLN A 52 3.01 -10.55 -10.56
CA GLN A 52 3.47 -10.71 -11.94
C GLN A 52 4.56 -9.68 -12.28
N SER A 53 4.36 -8.43 -11.88
CA SER A 53 5.36 -7.36 -11.99
C SER A 53 6.28 -7.40 -10.79
N LYS A 54 7.48 -6.85 -10.92
CA LYS A 54 8.38 -6.73 -9.78
C LYS A 54 7.87 -5.64 -8.84
N VAL A 55 7.68 -6.02 -7.58
CA VAL A 55 7.24 -5.13 -6.52
C VAL A 55 8.14 -5.35 -5.31
N TRP A 56 8.68 -4.28 -4.76
CA TRP A 56 9.53 -4.33 -3.57
C TRP A 56 8.89 -3.53 -2.45
N PHE A 57 8.98 -4.05 -1.22
CA PHE A 57 8.54 -3.33 -0.02
C PHE A 57 9.59 -3.46 1.07
N THR A 58 9.80 -2.36 1.77
CA THR A 58 10.54 -2.34 3.03
C THR A 58 9.69 -1.64 4.08
N ALA A 59 10.03 -1.86 5.34
CA ALA A 59 9.35 -1.21 6.45
C ALA A 59 10.35 -0.89 7.54
N GLU A 60 10.06 0.18 8.28
CA GLU A 60 10.83 0.54 9.47
C GLU A 60 9.87 0.99 10.56
N LEU A 61 10.30 0.84 11.81
CA LEU A 61 9.53 1.30 12.95
C LEU A 61 10.09 2.65 13.41
N ASP A 62 9.28 3.68 13.32
CA ASP A 62 9.63 5.03 13.76
C ASP A 62 9.20 5.20 15.21
N LYS A 63 10.17 5.33 16.10
CA LYS A 63 9.97 5.50 17.53
C LYS A 63 10.21 6.93 18.00
N SER A 64 10.15 7.92 17.11
CA SER A 64 10.33 9.34 17.45
C SER A 64 9.38 9.78 18.57
N ASP A 65 8.13 9.29 18.51
CA ASP A 65 7.19 9.38 19.62
C ASP A 65 7.16 8.02 20.32
N SER A 66 7.84 7.91 21.45
CA SER A 66 7.96 6.66 22.19
C SER A 66 6.61 6.13 22.69
N ASN A 67 5.60 7.00 22.83
CA ASN A 67 4.26 6.60 23.26
C ASN A 67 3.41 6.09 22.09
N ASN A 68 3.81 6.37 20.87
CA ASN A 68 3.08 5.96 19.67
C ASN A 68 4.04 5.61 18.52
N PRO A 69 4.77 4.49 18.61
CA PRO A 69 5.60 4.03 17.51
C PRO A 69 4.74 3.75 16.27
N ILE A 70 5.24 4.13 15.10
CA ILE A 70 4.52 3.96 13.84
C ILE A 70 5.36 3.21 12.83
N VAL A 71 4.68 2.53 11.89
CA VAL A 71 5.34 1.80 10.81
C VAL A 71 5.42 2.72 9.59
N ILE A 72 6.61 2.86 9.04
CA ILE A 72 6.84 3.60 7.80
C ILE A 72 7.16 2.58 6.71
N TYR A 73 6.35 2.57 5.66
CA TYR A 73 6.54 1.68 4.52
C TYR A 73 7.19 2.43 3.37
N HIS A 74 8.06 1.73 2.66
CA HIS A 74 8.58 2.15 1.38
C HIS A 74 8.27 1.04 0.38
N GLY A 75 7.87 1.41 -0.82
CA GLY A 75 7.56 0.44 -1.85
C GLY A 75 7.79 1.01 -3.23
N TYR A 76 7.99 0.13 -4.19
CA TYR A 76 8.23 0.51 -5.57
C TYR A 76 7.87 -0.63 -6.50
N SER A 77 7.58 -0.30 -7.76
CA SER A 77 7.35 -1.28 -8.81
C SER A 77 7.90 -0.76 -10.13
N ASP A 78 8.30 -1.67 -11.00
CA ASP A 78 8.72 -1.37 -12.37
C ASP A 78 7.53 -1.19 -13.32
N ALA A 79 6.32 -1.58 -12.90
CA ALA A 79 5.11 -1.45 -13.69
C ALA A 79 4.30 -0.21 -13.27
N THR A 80 3.93 0.62 -14.22
CA THR A 80 3.33 1.94 -14.00
C THR A 80 2.03 1.87 -13.19
N LEU A 81 1.11 0.98 -13.56
CA LEU A 81 -0.17 0.84 -12.86
C LEU A 81 0.03 0.26 -11.46
N VAL A 82 0.86 -0.77 -11.35
CA VAL A 82 1.15 -1.41 -10.06
C VAL A 82 1.83 -0.44 -9.10
N LYS A 83 2.71 0.42 -9.62
CA LYS A 83 3.35 1.45 -8.80
C LYS A 83 2.31 2.40 -8.19
N GLY A 84 1.25 2.73 -8.93
CA GLY A 84 0.13 3.51 -8.41
C GLY A 84 -0.61 2.80 -7.29
N ILE A 85 -0.83 1.51 -7.43
CA ILE A 85 -1.46 0.69 -6.39
C ILE A 85 -0.58 0.64 -5.13
N VAL A 86 0.73 0.47 -5.31
CA VAL A 86 1.69 0.53 -4.20
C VAL A 86 1.57 1.86 -3.46
N ALA A 87 1.50 2.96 -4.20
CA ALA A 87 1.36 4.30 -3.61
C ALA A 87 0.08 4.44 -2.79
N LEU A 88 -1.04 3.88 -3.28
CA LEU A 88 -2.31 3.90 -2.54
C LEU A 88 -2.22 3.11 -1.24
N LEU A 89 -1.64 1.92 -1.27
CA LEU A 89 -1.51 1.10 -0.07
C LEU A 89 -0.62 1.77 0.98
N ILE A 90 0.47 2.38 0.55
CA ILE A 90 1.36 3.13 1.43
C ILE A 90 0.63 4.35 2.03
N ARG A 91 -0.12 5.08 1.22
CA ARG A 91 -0.90 6.23 1.68
C ARG A 91 -1.85 5.85 2.81
N VAL A 92 -2.49 4.69 2.71
CA VAL A 92 -3.47 4.24 3.71
C VAL A 92 -2.79 3.75 4.98
N LEU A 93 -1.73 2.97 4.86
CA LEU A 93 -1.17 2.20 5.99
C LEU A 93 0.07 2.82 6.62
N SER A 94 0.92 3.51 5.84
CA SER A 94 2.16 4.07 6.37
C SER A 94 1.87 5.20 7.35
N GLY A 95 2.67 5.28 8.42
CA GLY A 95 2.51 6.33 9.43
C GLY A 95 1.49 6.02 10.51
N HIS A 96 1.11 4.76 10.66
CA HIS A 96 0.17 4.31 11.69
C HIS A 96 0.83 3.27 12.60
N SER A 97 0.23 3.05 13.77
CA SER A 97 0.76 2.07 14.72
C SER A 97 0.63 0.65 14.15
N PRO A 98 1.50 -0.28 14.59
CA PRO A 98 1.38 -1.67 14.15
C PRO A 98 0.00 -2.26 14.42
N LYS A 99 -0.60 -1.95 15.57
CA LYS A 99 -1.93 -2.47 15.91
C LYS A 99 -3.01 -1.94 14.98
N GLU A 100 -2.99 -0.65 14.66
CA GLU A 100 -3.94 -0.05 13.73
C GLU A 100 -3.86 -0.73 12.34
N ILE A 101 -2.65 -1.03 11.90
CA ILE A 101 -2.43 -1.66 10.59
C ILE A 101 -2.94 -3.11 10.59
N VAL A 102 -2.60 -3.87 11.63
CA VAL A 102 -3.04 -5.27 11.77
C VAL A 102 -4.57 -5.37 11.82
N ASP A 103 -5.22 -4.44 12.52
CA ASP A 103 -6.67 -4.44 12.72
C ASP A 103 -7.44 -3.79 11.57
N ALA A 104 -6.76 -3.13 10.62
CA ALA A 104 -7.43 -2.38 9.56
C ALA A 104 -8.20 -3.27 8.60
N ASP A 105 -9.42 -2.84 8.27
CA ASP A 105 -10.20 -3.38 7.17
C ASP A 105 -10.06 -2.44 5.98
N LEU A 106 -9.45 -2.91 4.90
CA LEU A 106 -9.18 -2.08 3.72
C LEU A 106 -10.36 -2.11 2.75
N TYR A 107 -11.46 -1.53 3.19
CA TYR A 107 -12.71 -1.50 2.42
C TYR A 107 -12.63 -0.60 1.17
N PHE A 108 -11.65 0.30 1.07
CA PHE A 108 -11.57 1.20 -0.08
C PHE A 108 -11.38 0.45 -1.39
N ILE A 109 -10.68 -0.69 -1.36
CA ILE A 109 -10.42 -1.50 -2.55
C ILE A 109 -11.73 -1.95 -3.19
N ASP A 110 -12.67 -2.43 -2.38
CA ASP A 110 -14.00 -2.85 -2.85
C ASP A 110 -14.84 -1.63 -3.25
N LYS A 111 -14.79 -0.56 -2.47
CA LYS A 111 -15.60 0.63 -2.71
C LYS A 111 -15.26 1.34 -4.02
N ILE A 112 -13.99 1.36 -4.39
CA ILE A 112 -13.57 1.93 -5.68
C ILE A 112 -13.66 0.90 -6.82
N GLN A 113 -14.08 -0.32 -6.52
CA GLN A 113 -14.26 -1.41 -7.50
C GLN A 113 -12.97 -1.81 -8.20
N LEU A 114 -11.85 -1.67 -7.52
CA LEU A 114 -10.53 -1.93 -8.10
C LEU A 114 -10.42 -3.39 -8.57
N GLN A 115 -10.91 -4.34 -7.78
CA GLN A 115 -10.82 -5.76 -8.08
C GLN A 115 -11.57 -6.15 -9.35
N GLU A 116 -12.67 -5.46 -9.67
CA GLU A 116 -13.49 -5.77 -10.85
C GLU A 116 -12.82 -5.34 -12.15
N HIS A 117 -11.87 -4.40 -12.07
CA HIS A 117 -11.22 -3.80 -13.23
C HIS A 117 -9.76 -4.21 -13.39
N LEU A 118 -9.27 -5.12 -12.54
CA LEU A 118 -7.94 -5.69 -12.66
C LEU A 118 -8.02 -7.15 -13.05
N SER A 119 -6.97 -7.66 -13.70
CA SER A 119 -6.85 -9.08 -13.98
C SER A 119 -6.77 -9.88 -12.67
N PRO A 120 -7.15 -11.17 -12.67
CA PRO A 120 -6.98 -12.02 -11.49
C PRO A 120 -5.55 -12.04 -10.97
N THR A 121 -4.56 -12.00 -11.86
CA THR A 121 -3.15 -11.99 -11.47
C THR A 121 -2.78 -10.72 -10.69
N ARG A 122 -3.29 -9.55 -11.14
CA ARG A 122 -3.06 -8.29 -10.41
C ARG A 122 -3.79 -8.26 -9.08
N ASN A 123 -5.00 -8.80 -9.01
CA ASN A 123 -5.72 -8.92 -7.74
C ASN A 123 -4.97 -9.80 -6.76
N ASN A 124 -4.38 -10.90 -7.21
CA ASN A 124 -3.55 -11.76 -6.38
C ASN A 124 -2.31 -11.00 -5.88
N GLY A 125 -1.74 -10.14 -6.73
CA GLY A 125 -0.63 -9.27 -6.34
C GLY A 125 -0.98 -8.31 -5.21
N ILE A 126 -2.18 -7.71 -5.24
CA ILE A 126 -2.65 -6.84 -4.16
C ILE A 126 -2.75 -7.62 -2.85
N VAL A 127 -3.33 -8.81 -2.89
CA VAL A 127 -3.44 -9.68 -1.72
C VAL A 127 -2.04 -10.00 -1.16
N ALA A 128 -1.08 -10.31 -2.03
CA ALA A 128 0.29 -10.60 -1.61
C ALA A 128 0.96 -9.39 -0.96
N MET A 129 0.78 -8.19 -1.53
CA MET A 129 1.31 -6.95 -0.98
C MET A 129 0.74 -6.66 0.41
N LEU A 130 -0.58 -6.77 0.56
CA LEU A 130 -1.24 -6.54 1.85
C LEU A 130 -0.81 -7.53 2.90
N LYS A 131 -0.67 -8.80 2.52
CA LYS A 131 -0.18 -9.84 3.42
C LYS A 131 1.21 -9.49 3.94
N GLN A 132 2.11 -9.04 3.08
CA GLN A 132 3.46 -8.67 3.47
C GLN A 132 3.46 -7.42 4.37
N MET A 133 2.65 -6.41 4.05
CA MET A 133 2.55 -5.21 4.86
C MET A 133 2.04 -5.53 6.27
N ARG A 134 1.02 -6.38 6.37
CA ARG A 134 0.49 -6.81 7.66
C ARG A 134 1.49 -7.65 8.44
N LEU A 135 2.27 -8.46 7.75
CA LEU A 135 3.31 -9.28 8.38
C LEU A 135 4.40 -8.41 9.02
N PHE A 136 4.83 -7.35 8.34
CA PHE A 136 5.73 -6.35 8.93
C PHE A 136 5.14 -5.74 10.19
N ALA A 137 3.89 -5.30 10.13
CA ALA A 137 3.21 -4.70 11.26
C ALA A 137 3.07 -5.67 12.43
N LEU A 138 2.71 -6.90 12.15
CA LEU A 138 2.57 -7.94 13.16
C LEU A 138 3.90 -8.24 13.85
N THR A 139 4.98 -8.26 13.09
CA THR A 139 6.33 -8.46 13.63
C THR A 139 6.69 -7.32 14.60
N TYR A 140 6.45 -6.08 14.20
CA TYR A 140 6.71 -4.92 15.07
C TYR A 140 5.83 -4.91 16.29
N LEU A 141 4.56 -5.29 16.16
CA LEU A 141 3.65 -5.40 17.30
C LEU A 141 4.16 -6.41 18.32
N SER A 142 4.69 -7.53 17.86
CA SER A 142 5.27 -8.56 18.71
C SER A 142 6.48 -8.04 19.49
N ILE A 143 7.33 -7.26 18.83
CA ILE A 143 8.53 -6.67 19.45
C ILE A 143 8.18 -5.65 20.53
N LEU A 144 7.08 -4.91 20.35
CA LEU A 144 6.67 -3.83 21.26
C LEU A 144 5.95 -4.32 22.52
N LYS A 145 5.62 -5.57 22.61
CA LYS A 145 4.97 -6.13 23.81
C LYS A 145 5.93 -6.26 24.98
#